data_f53ec90332a754354be9cd4846bd0948
#
_entry.id   f53ec90332a754354be9cd4846bd0948
#
_cell.length_a   1.000
_cell.length_b   1.000
_cell.length_c   1.000
_cell.angle_alpha   90.00
_cell.angle_beta   90.00
_cell.angle_gamma   90.00
#
_symmetry.space_group_name_H-M   'P 1'
#
loop_
_entity.id
_entity.type
_entity.pdbx_description
1 polymer ?
#
loop_
_entity_poly.entity_id
_entity_poly.type
_entity_poly.pdbx_seq_one_letter_code
_entity_poly.pdbx_strand_id
1 'polypeptide(L)'
;MTNPTKVLMSPRSIRRGRTAERLVTQLSRIVWPWRLGWLVPLVALLAALDLISTYLLLEHSGKTYVYESGPLAAWALTQGGYNSLYIANALGVGFLCAVAIGVSRLYARLGLEGFARAAYVLALVPYAIAAFVAVANNVVLTLL
;
A
#
# COMPACT_ATOMS: atom_id res chain seq x y z
N MET A 1 -22.03 40.81 19.53
CA MET A 1 -22.37 39.42 19.12
C MET A 1 -22.33 39.36 17.60
N THR A 2 -21.22 38.98 17.05
CA THR A 2 -20.99 38.88 15.60
C THR A 2 -21.50 37.53 15.10
N ASN A 3 -22.47 37.59 14.20
CA ASN A 3 -23.10 36.46 13.56
C ASN A 3 -22.04 35.70 12.67
N PRO A 4 -21.76 34.41 12.87
CA PRO A 4 -20.83 33.71 12.01
C PRO A 4 -21.43 33.62 10.61
N THR A 5 -20.80 34.30 9.66
CA THR A 5 -21.15 34.28 8.23
C THR A 5 -21.22 32.86 7.75
N LYS A 6 -22.41 32.31 7.54
CA LYS A 6 -22.62 31.07 6.81
C LYS A 6 -22.05 31.27 5.40
N VAL A 7 -20.87 30.71 5.14
CA VAL A 7 -20.32 30.62 3.78
C VAL A 7 -21.25 29.71 2.99
N LEU A 8 -22.21 30.28 2.28
CA LEU A 8 -23.10 29.58 1.37
C LEU A 8 -22.26 29.10 0.18
N MET A 9 -21.84 27.85 0.21
CA MET A 9 -21.21 27.24 -0.96
C MET A 9 -22.15 27.32 -2.17
N SER A 10 -21.63 27.80 -3.30
CA SER A 10 -22.41 27.94 -4.54
C SER A 10 -22.93 26.55 -4.99
N PRO A 11 -24.17 26.46 -5.51
CA PRO A 11 -24.72 25.19 -6.01
C PRO A 11 -23.84 24.48 -7.05
N ARG A 12 -23.03 25.24 -7.79
CA ARG A 12 -22.06 24.71 -8.76
C ARG A 12 -20.87 24.01 -8.10
N SER A 13 -20.39 24.48 -6.94
CA SER A 13 -19.28 23.84 -6.22
C SER A 13 -19.71 22.51 -5.61
N ILE A 14 -20.92 22.43 -5.09
CA ILE A 14 -21.50 21.19 -4.54
C ILE A 14 -21.70 20.14 -5.63
N ARG A 15 -22.14 20.55 -6.83
CA ARG A 15 -22.35 19.64 -7.95
C ARG A 15 -21.04 19.08 -8.49
N ARG A 16 -19.98 19.89 -8.59
CA ARG A 16 -18.63 19.46 -8.98
C ARG A 16 -18.03 18.46 -7.99
N GLY A 17 -18.16 18.69 -6.70
CA GLY A 17 -17.68 17.77 -5.66
C GLY A 17 -18.31 16.38 -5.75
N ARG A 18 -19.63 16.30 -5.96
CA ARG A 18 -20.35 15.03 -6.11
C ARG A 18 -19.94 14.25 -7.37
N THR A 19 -19.65 14.95 -8.48
CA THR A 19 -19.20 14.32 -9.72
C THR A 19 -17.81 13.73 -9.55
N ALA A 20 -16.87 14.47 -8.95
CA ALA A 20 -15.53 13.99 -8.66
C ALA A 20 -15.54 12.76 -7.74
N GLU A 21 -16.35 12.80 -6.68
CA GLU A 21 -16.49 11.67 -5.77
C GLU A 21 -17.01 10.40 -6.47
N ARG A 22 -18.00 10.52 -7.34
CA ARG A 22 -18.52 9.39 -8.15
C ARG A 22 -17.45 8.80 -9.05
N LEU A 23 -16.70 9.61 -9.77
CA LEU A 23 -15.62 9.16 -10.65
C LEU A 23 -14.53 8.43 -9.86
N VAL A 24 -14.09 9.00 -8.75
CA VAL A 24 -13.09 8.41 -7.87
C VAL A 24 -13.56 7.08 -7.28
N THR A 25 -14.84 7.00 -6.90
CA THR A 25 -15.46 5.76 -6.42
C THR A 25 -15.47 4.69 -7.52
N GLN A 26 -15.86 5.05 -8.75
CA GLN A 26 -15.88 4.10 -9.87
C GLN A 26 -14.48 3.59 -10.20
N LEU A 27 -13.49 4.48 -10.31
CA LEU A 27 -12.10 4.11 -10.57
C LEU A 27 -11.55 3.19 -9.48
N SER A 28 -11.79 3.51 -8.21
CA SER A 28 -11.33 2.66 -7.10
C SER A 28 -12.00 1.28 -7.07
N ARG A 29 -13.24 1.16 -7.59
CA ARG A 29 -13.92 -0.14 -7.75
C ARG A 29 -13.39 -0.94 -8.93
N ILE A 30 -12.98 -0.30 -10.00
CA ILE A 30 -12.33 -0.98 -11.14
C ILE A 30 -10.98 -1.53 -10.70
N VAL A 31 -10.17 -0.73 -10.00
CA VAL A 31 -8.84 -1.14 -9.51
C VAL A 31 -8.94 -2.25 -8.47
N TRP A 32 -9.93 -2.17 -7.56
CA TRP A 32 -10.16 -3.15 -6.52
C TRP A 32 -11.65 -3.45 -6.37
N PRO A 33 -12.19 -4.46 -7.09
CA PRO A 33 -13.62 -4.79 -7.06
C PRO A 33 -14.06 -5.51 -5.78
N TRP A 34 -13.11 -6.09 -5.03
CA TRP A 34 -13.40 -6.88 -3.84
C TRP A 34 -13.60 -6.02 -2.59
N ARG A 35 -13.88 -6.68 -1.46
CA ARG A 35 -14.00 -6.02 -0.16
C ARG A 35 -12.66 -5.40 0.24
N LEU A 36 -12.68 -4.16 0.72
CA LEU A 36 -11.48 -3.44 1.15
C LEU A 36 -10.72 -4.16 2.28
N GLY A 37 -11.46 -4.87 3.14
CA GLY A 37 -10.86 -5.62 4.26
C GLY A 37 -9.85 -6.70 3.83
N TRP A 38 -9.89 -7.16 2.58
CA TRP A 38 -8.91 -8.12 2.07
C TRP A 38 -7.56 -7.51 1.67
N LEU A 39 -7.48 -6.18 1.50
CA LEU A 39 -6.23 -5.54 1.07
C LEU A 39 -5.12 -5.63 2.12
N VAL A 40 -5.43 -5.39 3.39
CA VAL A 40 -4.42 -5.47 4.46
C VAL A 40 -3.86 -6.88 4.61
N PRO A 41 -4.68 -7.95 4.76
CA PRO A 41 -4.13 -9.29 4.84
C PRO A 41 -3.41 -9.73 3.56
N LEU A 42 -3.84 -9.28 2.38
CA LEU A 42 -3.14 -9.54 1.13
C LEU A 42 -1.75 -8.87 1.11
N VAL A 43 -1.68 -7.60 1.50
CA VAL A 43 -0.41 -6.85 1.60
C VAL A 43 0.53 -7.53 2.60
N ALA A 44 0.02 -7.92 3.77
CA ALA A 44 0.82 -8.63 4.78
C ALA A 44 1.33 -9.98 4.27
N LEU A 45 0.49 -10.74 3.59
CA LEU A 45 0.87 -12.03 2.98
C LEU A 45 1.95 -11.84 1.91
N LEU A 46 1.76 -10.89 0.99
CA LEU A 46 2.74 -10.62 -0.06
C LEU A 46 4.07 -10.14 0.51
N ALA A 47 4.05 -9.29 1.54
CA ALA A 47 5.25 -8.84 2.24
C ALA A 47 6.00 -10.01 2.91
N ALA A 48 5.28 -10.94 3.52
CA ALA A 48 5.87 -12.13 4.11
C ALA A 48 6.47 -13.07 3.03
N LEU A 49 5.76 -13.27 1.92
CA LEU A 49 6.25 -14.06 0.80
C LEU A 49 7.47 -13.44 0.14
N ASP A 50 7.52 -12.11 0.02
CA ASP A 50 8.68 -11.38 -0.51
C ASP A 50 9.92 -11.62 0.37
N LEU A 51 9.79 -11.51 1.69
CA LEU A 51 10.87 -11.81 2.62
C LEU A 51 11.35 -13.27 2.52
N ILE A 52 10.42 -14.22 2.46
CA ILE A 52 10.75 -15.65 2.35
C ILE A 52 11.44 -15.91 1.01
N SER A 53 10.92 -15.40 -0.10
CA SER A 53 11.50 -15.62 -1.42
C SER A 53 12.87 -14.95 -1.57
N THR A 54 13.07 -13.76 -0.98
CA THR A 54 14.37 -13.08 -0.92
C THR A 54 15.38 -13.91 -0.12
N TYR A 55 15.00 -14.42 1.04
CA TYR A 55 15.87 -15.31 1.84
C TYR A 55 16.27 -16.55 1.06
N LEU A 56 15.32 -17.24 0.44
CA LEU A 56 15.59 -18.43 -0.37
C LEU A 56 16.51 -18.13 -1.56
N LEU A 57 16.28 -17.00 -2.23
CA LEU A 57 17.09 -16.57 -3.37
C LEU A 57 18.53 -16.29 -2.95
N LEU A 58 18.75 -15.56 -1.86
CA LEU A 58 20.09 -15.13 -1.44
C LEU A 58 20.90 -16.25 -0.80
N GLU A 59 20.26 -17.12 -0.01
CA GLU A 59 20.96 -18.17 0.75
C GLU A 59 21.00 -19.53 0.05
N HIS A 60 19.97 -19.88 -0.73
CA HIS A 60 19.81 -21.24 -1.25
C HIS A 60 19.97 -21.38 -2.76
N SER A 61 19.98 -20.26 -3.52
CA SER A 61 20.13 -20.36 -4.98
C SER A 61 21.57 -20.72 -5.43
N GLY A 62 22.57 -20.57 -4.55
CA GLY A 62 23.99 -20.78 -4.89
C GLY A 62 24.56 -19.77 -5.89
N LYS A 63 23.81 -18.71 -6.22
CA LYS A 63 24.18 -17.72 -7.24
C LYS A 63 24.92 -16.55 -6.62
N THR A 64 26.23 -16.47 -6.86
CA THR A 64 27.08 -15.40 -6.32
C THR A 64 26.86 -14.01 -6.93
N TYR A 65 26.13 -13.94 -8.05
CA TYR A 65 25.83 -12.69 -8.75
C TYR A 65 24.47 -12.06 -8.34
N VAL A 66 23.70 -12.76 -7.52
CA VAL A 66 22.42 -12.24 -7.02
C VAL A 66 22.67 -11.47 -5.73
N TYR A 67 22.20 -10.24 -5.69
CA TYR A 67 22.26 -9.35 -4.54
C TYR A 67 20.96 -8.58 -4.36
N GLU A 68 20.71 -8.16 -3.14
CA GLU A 68 19.54 -7.34 -2.83
C GLU A 68 19.67 -5.95 -3.49
N SER A 69 18.78 -5.63 -4.42
CA SER A 69 18.79 -4.38 -5.18
C SER A 69 18.00 -3.25 -4.51
N GLY A 70 17.16 -3.57 -3.55
CA GLY A 70 16.39 -2.59 -2.80
C GLY A 70 17.28 -1.80 -1.83
N PRO A 71 17.44 -0.45 -1.97
CA PRO A 71 18.40 0.29 -1.16
C PRO A 71 18.14 0.21 0.34
N LEU A 72 16.88 0.19 0.78
CA LEU A 72 16.52 0.04 2.20
C LEU A 72 16.74 -1.39 2.68
N ALA A 73 16.44 -2.38 1.86
CA ALA A 73 16.64 -3.80 2.19
C ALA A 73 18.14 -4.13 2.25
N ALA A 74 18.93 -3.67 1.27
CA ALA A 74 20.38 -3.80 1.27
C ALA A 74 21.01 -3.15 2.50
N TRP A 75 20.58 -1.94 2.85
CA TRP A 75 21.03 -1.26 4.06
C TRP A 75 20.68 -2.05 5.33
N ALA A 76 19.45 -2.54 5.45
CA ALA A 76 19.01 -3.33 6.62
C ALA A 76 19.85 -4.61 6.77
N LEU A 77 20.12 -5.31 5.66
CA LEU A 77 20.97 -6.50 5.66
C LEU A 77 22.40 -6.20 6.14
N THR A 78 22.98 -5.05 5.76
CA THR A 78 24.33 -4.67 6.20
C THR A 78 24.40 -4.28 7.67
N GLN A 79 23.31 -3.77 8.26
CA GLN A 79 23.28 -3.33 9.67
C GLN A 79 23.05 -4.46 10.68
N GLY A 80 22.25 -5.46 10.36
CA GLY A 80 21.90 -6.52 11.30
C GLY A 80 21.37 -7.79 10.64
N GLY A 81 21.73 -8.01 9.38
CA GLY A 81 21.35 -9.20 8.63
C GLY A 81 19.85 -9.31 8.43
N TYR A 82 19.37 -10.54 8.29
CA TYR A 82 17.95 -10.82 8.04
C TYR A 82 17.01 -10.32 9.15
N ASN A 83 17.45 -10.29 10.41
CA ASN A 83 16.61 -9.78 11.50
C ASN A 83 16.27 -8.30 11.29
N SER A 84 17.26 -7.48 10.88
CA SER A 84 17.02 -6.06 10.57
C SER A 84 16.12 -5.90 9.35
N LEU A 85 16.27 -6.73 8.34
CA LEU A 85 15.40 -6.75 7.15
C LEU A 85 13.95 -7.06 7.53
N TYR A 86 13.72 -8.09 8.36
CA TYR A 86 12.37 -8.46 8.81
C TYR A 86 11.71 -7.34 9.63
N ILE A 87 12.45 -6.74 10.55
CA ILE A 87 11.96 -5.62 11.36
C ILE A 87 11.64 -4.41 10.47
N ALA A 88 12.55 -4.03 9.58
CA ALA A 88 12.36 -2.89 8.68
C ALA A 88 11.13 -3.09 7.77
N ASN A 89 10.96 -4.29 7.20
CA ASN A 89 9.80 -4.60 6.38
C ASN A 89 8.49 -4.59 7.19
N ALA A 90 8.46 -5.21 8.36
CA ALA A 90 7.28 -5.22 9.22
C ALA A 90 6.87 -3.79 9.65
N LEU A 91 7.84 -2.94 10.00
CA LEU A 91 7.59 -1.55 10.34
C LEU A 91 7.10 -0.75 9.13
N GLY A 92 7.71 -0.92 7.96
CA GLY A 92 7.34 -0.24 6.73
C GLY A 92 5.91 -0.60 6.29
N VAL A 93 5.59 -1.88 6.24
CA VAL A 93 4.25 -2.38 5.89
C VAL A 93 3.21 -1.98 6.93
N GLY A 94 3.55 -2.11 8.22
CA GLY A 94 2.68 -1.68 9.32
C GLY A 94 2.36 -0.18 9.25
N PHE A 95 3.36 0.65 8.99
CA PHE A 95 3.19 2.08 8.81
C PHE A 95 2.33 2.41 7.58
N LEU A 96 2.59 1.78 6.44
CA LEU A 96 1.78 1.95 5.23
C LEU A 96 0.30 1.61 5.48
N CYS A 97 0.04 0.47 6.11
CA CYS A 97 -1.32 0.07 6.46
C CYS A 97 -1.98 1.05 7.45
N ALA A 98 -1.25 1.52 8.47
CA ALA A 98 -1.75 2.47 9.45
C ALA A 98 -2.12 3.81 8.78
N VAL A 99 -1.27 4.32 7.89
CA VAL A 99 -1.54 5.55 7.11
C VAL A 99 -2.76 5.35 6.21
N ALA A 100 -2.83 4.25 5.46
CA ALA A 100 -3.97 3.95 4.58
C ALA A 100 -5.30 3.92 5.35
N ILE A 101 -5.32 3.23 6.49
CA ILE A 101 -6.49 3.15 7.37
C ILE A 101 -6.82 4.52 7.97
N GLY A 102 -5.82 5.24 8.47
CA GLY A 102 -6.00 6.56 9.09
C GLY A 102 -6.59 7.57 8.12
N VAL A 103 -6.02 7.69 6.92
CA VAL A 103 -6.50 8.60 5.88
C VAL A 103 -7.89 8.21 5.40
N SER A 104 -8.14 6.92 5.18
CA SER A 104 -9.46 6.43 4.79
C SER A 104 -10.52 6.76 5.86
N ARG A 105 -10.22 6.54 7.14
CA ARG A 105 -11.13 6.88 8.25
C ARG A 105 -11.38 8.39 8.35
N LEU A 106 -10.36 9.21 8.11
CA LEU A 106 -10.48 10.66 8.10
C LEU A 106 -11.48 11.11 7.02
N TYR A 107 -11.31 10.65 5.78
CA TYR A 107 -12.25 10.95 4.70
C TYR A 107 -13.67 10.45 4.98
N ALA A 108 -13.82 9.25 5.55
CA ALA A 108 -15.13 8.72 5.92
C ALA A 108 -15.82 9.59 6.98
N ARG A 109 -15.06 10.08 8.00
CA ARG A 109 -15.60 11.02 9.01
C ARG A 109 -16.05 12.36 8.44
N LEU A 110 -15.43 12.79 7.32
CA LEU A 110 -15.82 13.99 6.59
C LEU A 110 -17.01 13.76 5.63
N GLY A 111 -17.59 12.56 5.62
CA GLY A 111 -18.68 12.19 4.71
C GLY A 111 -18.25 11.99 3.26
N LEU A 112 -16.94 11.80 3.00
CA LEU A 112 -16.32 11.63 1.69
C LEU A 112 -15.98 10.16 1.43
N GLU A 113 -16.99 9.30 1.43
CA GLU A 113 -16.87 7.83 1.33
C GLU A 113 -16.11 7.37 0.07
N GLY A 114 -16.32 8.04 -1.06
CA GLY A 114 -15.63 7.75 -2.31
C GLY A 114 -14.12 8.00 -2.22
N PHE A 115 -13.72 9.11 -1.60
CA PHE A 115 -12.32 9.44 -1.35
C PHE A 115 -11.70 8.54 -0.28
N ALA A 116 -12.47 8.15 0.75
CA ALA A 116 -12.02 7.19 1.76
C ALA A 116 -11.61 5.87 1.11
N ARG A 117 -12.47 5.33 0.23
CA ARG A 117 -12.15 4.12 -0.53
C ARG A 117 -10.94 4.29 -1.45
N ALA A 118 -10.90 5.38 -2.20
CA ALA A 118 -9.81 5.63 -3.14
C ALA A 118 -8.46 5.78 -2.44
N ALA A 119 -8.38 6.52 -1.35
CA ALA A 119 -7.16 6.67 -0.56
C ALA A 119 -6.63 5.32 -0.08
N TYR A 120 -7.53 4.45 0.40
CA TYR A 120 -7.18 3.11 0.84
C TYR A 120 -6.62 2.24 -0.30
N VAL A 121 -7.32 2.24 -1.44
CA VAL A 121 -6.92 1.47 -2.64
C VAL A 121 -5.61 1.99 -3.23
N LEU A 122 -5.48 3.32 -3.39
CA LEU A 122 -4.27 3.95 -3.96
C LEU A 122 -3.03 3.79 -3.08
N ALA A 123 -3.20 3.67 -1.76
CA ALA A 123 -2.08 3.41 -0.87
C ALA A 123 -1.61 1.95 -0.91
N LEU A 124 -2.53 0.98 -0.95
CA LEU A 124 -2.20 -0.42 -0.73
C LEU A 124 -2.02 -1.23 -2.04
N VAL A 125 -2.79 -0.94 -3.09
CA VAL A 125 -2.72 -1.73 -4.35
C VAL A 125 -1.37 -1.60 -5.05
N PRO A 126 -0.75 -0.40 -5.20
CA PRO A 126 0.57 -0.30 -5.81
C PRO A 126 1.63 -1.12 -5.07
N TYR A 127 1.59 -1.10 -3.74
CA TYR A 127 2.49 -1.93 -2.93
C TYR A 127 2.23 -3.43 -3.15
N ALA A 128 0.96 -3.85 -3.16
CA ALA A 128 0.61 -5.25 -3.40
C ALA A 128 1.10 -5.73 -4.78
N ILE A 129 0.98 -4.89 -5.81
CA ILE A 129 1.50 -5.20 -7.15
C ILE A 129 3.02 -5.31 -7.13
N ALA A 130 3.72 -4.34 -6.52
CA ALA A 130 5.17 -4.36 -6.43
C ALA A 130 5.70 -5.58 -5.68
N ALA A 131 5.10 -5.91 -4.52
CA ALA A 131 5.46 -7.08 -3.74
C ALA A 131 5.17 -8.39 -4.50
N PHE A 132 4.05 -8.49 -5.22
CA PHE A 132 3.75 -9.64 -6.07
C PHE A 132 4.80 -9.83 -7.17
N VAL A 133 5.19 -8.76 -7.85
CA VAL A 133 6.23 -8.79 -8.89
C VAL A 133 7.57 -9.20 -8.30
N ALA A 134 7.94 -8.70 -7.12
CA ALA A 134 9.17 -9.07 -6.44
C ALA A 134 9.18 -10.57 -6.09
N VAL A 135 8.10 -11.10 -5.50
CA VAL A 135 7.96 -12.53 -5.20
C VAL A 135 8.09 -13.37 -6.46
N ALA A 136 7.36 -13.00 -7.53
CA ALA A 136 7.41 -13.73 -8.79
C ALA A 136 8.82 -13.75 -9.38
N ASN A 137 9.51 -12.61 -9.38
CA ASN A 137 10.90 -12.50 -9.84
C ASN A 137 11.85 -13.37 -9.00
N ASN A 138 11.73 -13.30 -7.68
CA ASN A 138 12.58 -14.09 -6.77
C ASN A 138 12.38 -15.60 -6.97
N VAL A 139 11.13 -16.03 -7.14
CA VAL A 139 10.80 -17.45 -7.43
C VAL A 139 11.40 -17.88 -8.76
N VAL A 140 11.22 -17.10 -9.83
CA VAL A 140 11.81 -17.41 -11.14
C VAL A 140 13.33 -17.50 -11.05
N LEU A 141 13.99 -16.53 -10.40
CA LEU A 141 15.43 -16.54 -10.22
C LEU A 141 15.94 -17.72 -9.36
N THR A 142 15.15 -18.20 -8.42
CA THR A 142 15.52 -19.36 -7.59
C THR A 142 15.44 -20.67 -8.37
N LEU A 143 14.49 -20.78 -9.33
CA LEU A 143 14.25 -22.00 -10.10
C LEU A 143 15.13 -22.13 -11.36
N LEU A 144 15.62 -21.04 -11.91
CA LEU A 144 16.51 -21.00 -13.08
C LEU A 144 17.98 -21.15 -12.67
#